data_2e44a16053c3d1ab9dd88dbdeac60406
#
_entry.id   2e44a16053c3d1ab9dd88dbdeac60406
#
_cell.length_a   1.000
_cell.length_b   1.000
_cell.length_c   1.000
_cell.angle_alpha   90.00
_cell.angle_beta   90.00
_cell.angle_gamma   90.00
#
_symmetry.space_group_name_H-M   'P 1'
#
loop_
_entity.id
_entity.type
_entity.pdbx_description
1 polymer ?
#
loop_
_entity_poly.entity_id
_entity_poly.type
_entity_poly.pdbx_seq_one_letter_code
_entity_poly.pdbx_strand_id
1 'polypeptide(L)'
;MRVYVKALFGERGEVVAWLDRELSGLPIESAARRWRHEIYFETPFDLAGEEAAVVERGDVAFWKPGKALCFFFGYSQPYSPVVKLGAVVGVPDLLSAVEDGTPVRLSSYADYGREGEVAKALRDAGLKAAAHTWEGEELVGVLVEGAGSRLGVEVTVEDNGFYLQSQPLAFFDGALPTLAAFKTLARELGPTGIRLDVDDEGYIVLTAFSPGLSELVRDLRRMLSTYVYVERTVTAFFAVRRPA
;
A
#
# COMPACT_ATOMS: atom_id res chain seq x y z
N MET A 1 19.35 -11.40 1.90
CA MET A 1 19.47 -9.91 1.93
C MET A 1 18.08 -9.34 1.64
N ARG A 2 17.68 -8.26 2.29
CA ARG A 2 16.39 -7.60 2.04
C ARG A 2 16.49 -6.74 0.80
N VAL A 3 15.51 -6.82 -0.09
CA VAL A 3 15.59 -6.18 -1.42
C VAL A 3 14.28 -5.52 -1.80
N TYR A 4 14.36 -4.57 -2.71
CA TYR A 4 13.20 -4.01 -3.40
C TYR A 4 13.12 -4.61 -4.80
N VAL A 5 11.91 -4.96 -5.20
CA VAL A 5 11.59 -5.39 -6.57
C VAL A 5 10.46 -4.54 -7.12
N LYS A 6 10.44 -4.37 -8.42
CA LYS A 6 9.47 -3.57 -9.14
C LYS A 6 8.68 -4.44 -10.10
N ALA A 7 7.35 -4.44 -9.97
CA ALA A 7 6.43 -5.06 -10.91
C ALA A 7 5.76 -3.95 -11.75
N LEU A 8 6.02 -3.94 -13.05
CA LEU A 8 5.37 -3.06 -14.02
C LEU A 8 4.15 -3.80 -14.59
N PHE A 9 2.97 -3.19 -14.50
CA PHE A 9 1.69 -3.73 -14.96
C PHE A 9 1.20 -3.01 -16.22
N GLY A 10 1.68 -3.47 -17.38
CA GLY A 10 1.33 -2.89 -18.69
C GLY A 10 1.57 -1.39 -18.73
N GLU A 11 0.54 -0.65 -19.17
CA GLU A 11 0.55 0.82 -19.24
C GLU A 11 0.03 1.48 -17.94
N ARG A 12 -0.49 0.69 -16.97
CA ARG A 12 -0.99 1.23 -15.70
C ARG A 12 0.11 1.85 -14.85
N GLY A 13 1.23 1.14 -14.69
CA GLY A 13 2.34 1.64 -13.90
C GLY A 13 3.03 0.58 -13.07
N GLU A 14 3.73 1.03 -12.08
CA GLU A 14 4.67 0.26 -11.28
C GLU A 14 4.16 0.09 -9.85
N VAL A 15 4.32 -1.10 -9.30
CA VAL A 15 4.17 -1.36 -7.86
C VAL A 15 5.49 -1.90 -7.35
N VAL A 16 6.00 -1.31 -6.28
CA VAL A 16 7.24 -1.75 -5.64
C VAL A 16 6.93 -2.58 -4.41
N ALA A 17 7.64 -3.69 -4.26
CA ALA A 17 7.58 -4.53 -3.08
C ALA A 17 8.94 -4.60 -2.37
N TRP A 18 8.90 -4.57 -1.04
CA TRP A 18 10.04 -4.89 -0.20
C TRP A 18 9.95 -6.36 0.21
N LEU A 19 11.02 -7.12 -0.07
CA LEU A 19 11.08 -8.55 0.19
C LEU A 19 12.18 -8.90 1.19
N ASP A 20 11.94 -9.96 1.96
CA ASP A 20 12.89 -10.48 2.95
C ASP A 20 14.08 -11.25 2.31
N ARG A 21 13.98 -11.53 1.01
CA ARG A 21 14.96 -12.29 0.23
C ARG A 21 15.13 -11.79 -1.19
N GLU A 22 16.26 -12.11 -1.79
CA GLU A 22 16.53 -11.87 -3.21
C GLU A 22 15.79 -12.88 -4.10
N LEU A 23 15.37 -12.40 -5.26
CA LEU A 23 14.85 -13.22 -6.35
C LEU A 23 15.91 -13.29 -7.44
N SER A 24 16.39 -14.50 -7.75
CA SER A 24 17.39 -14.72 -8.80
C SER A 24 16.72 -14.79 -10.19
N GLY A 25 17.44 -14.35 -11.22
CA GLY A 25 16.96 -14.45 -12.61
C GLY A 25 16.00 -13.35 -13.05
N LEU A 26 15.99 -12.22 -12.35
CA LEU A 26 15.28 -11.02 -12.83
C LEU A 26 16.03 -10.37 -14.01
N PRO A 27 15.34 -9.70 -14.95
CA PRO A 27 13.89 -9.54 -15.02
C PRO A 27 13.15 -10.78 -15.54
N ILE A 28 11.89 -10.93 -15.15
CA ILE A 28 10.96 -11.91 -15.72
C ILE A 28 9.73 -11.20 -16.29
N GLU A 29 9.11 -11.84 -17.28
CA GLU A 29 7.85 -11.38 -17.89
C GLU A 29 6.78 -12.44 -17.69
N SER A 30 5.56 -11.99 -17.43
CA SER A 30 4.40 -12.84 -17.16
C SER A 30 3.12 -12.08 -17.52
N ALA A 31 1.97 -12.63 -17.14
CA ALA A 31 0.68 -11.96 -17.24
C ALA A 31 -0.05 -12.02 -15.90
N ALA A 32 -0.62 -10.89 -15.51
CA ALA A 32 -1.40 -10.79 -14.29
C ALA A 32 -2.66 -11.68 -14.38
N ARG A 33 -3.00 -12.28 -13.27
CA ARG A 33 -4.28 -12.91 -13.02
C ARG A 33 -4.87 -12.36 -11.75
N ARG A 34 -6.18 -12.27 -11.70
CA ARG A 34 -6.90 -11.73 -10.55
C ARG A 34 -7.71 -12.82 -9.85
N TRP A 35 -7.54 -12.90 -8.53
CA TRP A 35 -8.38 -13.68 -7.64
C TRP A 35 -8.90 -12.80 -6.51
N ARG A 36 -10.16 -12.35 -6.61
CA ARG A 36 -10.77 -11.45 -5.61
C ARG A 36 -9.94 -10.16 -5.41
N HIS A 37 -9.31 -9.98 -4.24
CA HIS A 37 -8.42 -8.86 -3.91
C HIS A 37 -6.94 -9.26 -3.95
N GLU A 38 -6.58 -10.09 -4.89
CA GLU A 38 -5.23 -10.57 -5.14
C GLU A 38 -4.91 -10.47 -6.62
N ILE A 39 -3.74 -9.91 -6.94
CA ILE A 39 -3.13 -10.05 -8.26
C ILE A 39 -1.99 -11.05 -8.12
N TYR A 40 -1.96 -12.05 -8.97
CA TYR A 40 -0.90 -13.02 -9.01
C TYR A 40 -0.41 -13.26 -10.45
N PHE A 41 0.83 -13.70 -10.59
CA PHE A 41 1.41 -14.06 -11.88
C PHE A 41 2.44 -15.16 -11.72
N GLU A 42 2.49 -16.06 -12.71
CA GLU A 42 3.41 -17.20 -12.72
C GLU A 42 4.86 -16.71 -12.82
N THR A 43 5.75 -17.43 -12.16
CA THR A 43 7.18 -17.13 -12.12
C THR A 43 8.00 -18.42 -12.26
N PRO A 44 9.27 -18.34 -12.69
CA PRO A 44 10.16 -19.51 -12.71
C PRO A 44 10.69 -19.89 -11.33
N PHE A 45 10.26 -19.19 -10.26
CA PHE A 45 10.81 -19.38 -8.92
C PHE A 45 10.31 -20.68 -8.26
N ASP A 46 11.15 -21.18 -7.36
CA ASP A 46 10.79 -22.23 -6.41
C ASP A 46 11.26 -21.77 -5.03
N LEU A 47 10.34 -21.14 -4.29
CA LEU A 47 10.65 -20.48 -3.03
C LEU A 47 10.19 -21.32 -1.84
N ALA A 48 11.14 -21.77 -1.04
CA ALA A 48 10.88 -22.46 0.21
C ALA A 48 10.62 -21.45 1.34
N GLY A 49 9.83 -21.86 2.33
CA GLY A 49 9.56 -21.09 3.54
C GLY A 49 8.37 -21.65 4.31
N GLU A 50 8.16 -21.09 5.50
CA GLU A 50 6.98 -21.39 6.32
C GLU A 50 5.72 -20.90 5.61
N GLU A 51 4.72 -21.76 5.55
CA GLU A 51 3.46 -21.47 4.89
C GLU A 51 2.47 -20.84 5.87
N ALA A 52 1.83 -19.75 5.44
CA ALA A 52 0.80 -19.04 6.16
C ALA A 52 -0.56 -19.22 5.45
N ALA A 53 -1.60 -19.53 6.22
CA ALA A 53 -2.96 -19.60 5.71
C ALA A 53 -3.66 -18.23 5.70
N VAL A 54 -3.09 -17.24 6.40
CA VAL A 54 -3.65 -15.89 6.55
C VAL A 54 -2.68 -14.85 6.04
N VAL A 55 -3.17 -13.94 5.22
CA VAL A 55 -2.46 -12.78 4.70
C VAL A 55 -3.14 -11.49 5.14
N GLU A 56 -2.39 -10.41 5.12
CA GLU A 56 -2.88 -9.05 5.37
C GLU A 56 -2.84 -8.23 4.07
N ARG A 57 -3.64 -7.18 4.02
CA ARG A 57 -3.61 -6.20 2.92
C ARG A 57 -2.20 -5.65 2.75
N GLY A 58 -1.70 -5.68 1.52
CA GLY A 58 -0.34 -5.31 1.16
C GLY A 58 0.70 -6.44 1.29
N ASP A 59 0.36 -7.64 1.77
CA ASP A 59 1.29 -8.76 1.74
C ASP A 59 1.70 -9.13 0.32
N VAL A 60 2.97 -9.49 0.17
CA VAL A 60 3.50 -10.15 -1.02
C VAL A 60 3.93 -11.56 -0.62
N ALA A 61 3.44 -12.56 -1.34
CA ALA A 61 3.66 -13.95 -1.01
C ALA A 61 3.94 -14.81 -2.25
N PHE A 62 4.40 -16.03 -2.04
CA PHE A 62 4.61 -17.02 -3.08
C PHE A 62 3.65 -18.19 -2.90
N TRP A 63 2.85 -18.45 -3.91
CA TRP A 63 1.94 -19.60 -3.97
C TRP A 63 2.62 -20.77 -4.69
N LYS A 64 3.06 -21.76 -3.92
CA LYS A 64 3.84 -22.89 -4.43
C LYS A 64 3.13 -23.72 -5.51
N PRO A 65 1.83 -24.07 -5.38
CA PRO A 65 1.17 -24.92 -6.39
C PRO A 65 1.15 -24.29 -7.79
N GLY A 66 1.01 -22.97 -7.89
CA GLY A 66 1.01 -22.25 -9.15
C GLY A 66 2.37 -21.63 -9.50
N LYS A 67 3.38 -21.79 -8.66
CA LYS A 67 4.68 -21.09 -8.80
C LYS A 67 4.48 -19.59 -9.05
N ALA A 68 3.57 -18.96 -8.32
CA ALA A 68 3.15 -17.60 -8.57
C ALA A 68 3.52 -16.65 -7.44
N LEU A 69 3.92 -15.43 -7.81
CA LEU A 69 3.96 -14.29 -6.88
C LEU A 69 2.56 -13.68 -6.78
N CYS A 70 2.15 -13.44 -5.54
CA CYS A 70 0.84 -12.95 -5.14
C CYS A 70 0.98 -11.62 -4.42
N PHE A 71 0.20 -10.63 -4.84
CA PHE A 71 0.12 -9.29 -4.26
C PHE A 71 -1.30 -9.10 -3.73
N PHE A 72 -1.46 -8.96 -2.41
CA PHE A 72 -2.76 -8.84 -1.76
C PHE A 72 -3.11 -7.38 -1.53
N PHE A 73 -4.10 -6.85 -2.25
CA PHE A 73 -4.50 -5.45 -2.15
C PHE A 73 -5.75 -5.21 -1.28
N GLY A 74 -6.34 -6.26 -0.72
CA GLY A 74 -7.53 -6.16 0.13
C GLY A 74 -7.59 -7.27 1.18
N TYR A 75 -8.80 -7.66 1.56
CA TYR A 75 -9.05 -8.56 2.70
C TYR A 75 -9.33 -10.01 2.30
N SER A 76 -9.21 -10.37 1.02
CA SER A 76 -9.38 -11.77 0.61
C SER A 76 -8.20 -12.61 1.07
N GLN A 77 -8.50 -13.87 1.38
CA GLN A 77 -7.49 -14.84 1.79
C GLN A 77 -7.06 -15.69 0.59
N PRO A 78 -5.82 -16.21 0.58
CA PRO A 78 -5.32 -17.03 -0.51
C PRO A 78 -6.13 -18.33 -0.65
N TYR A 79 -6.15 -18.89 -1.85
CA TYR A 79 -6.85 -20.16 -2.13
C TYR A 79 -6.32 -21.33 -1.30
N SER A 80 -5.02 -21.36 -1.04
CA SER A 80 -4.34 -22.31 -0.16
C SER A 80 -3.14 -21.60 0.50
N PRO A 81 -2.48 -22.20 1.50
CA PRO A 81 -1.34 -21.56 2.18
C PRO A 81 -0.25 -21.06 1.24
N VAL A 82 0.34 -19.93 1.57
CA VAL A 82 1.37 -19.22 0.80
C VAL A 82 2.61 -18.94 1.66
N VAL A 83 3.77 -18.81 1.04
CA VAL A 83 4.99 -18.36 1.72
C VAL A 83 5.05 -16.83 1.67
N LYS A 84 4.90 -16.17 2.81
CA LYS A 84 5.05 -14.71 2.89
C LYS A 84 6.48 -14.30 2.55
N LEU A 85 6.64 -13.29 1.72
CA LEU A 85 7.94 -12.80 1.25
C LEU A 85 8.21 -11.37 1.68
N GLY A 86 7.16 -10.57 1.91
CA GLY A 86 7.30 -9.16 2.21
C GLY A 86 6.00 -8.40 2.03
N ALA A 87 6.13 -7.14 1.62
CA ALA A 87 4.97 -6.26 1.48
C ALA A 87 5.13 -5.24 0.34
N VAL A 88 4.01 -4.77 -0.18
CA VAL A 88 3.92 -3.62 -1.08
C VAL A 88 4.42 -2.37 -0.35
N VAL A 89 5.18 -1.55 -1.05
CA VAL A 89 5.67 -0.24 -0.59
C VAL A 89 4.82 0.83 -1.27
N GLY A 90 3.98 1.49 -0.51
CA GLY A 90 2.94 2.39 -0.99
C GLY A 90 1.53 1.82 -0.79
N VAL A 91 0.57 2.35 -1.52
CA VAL A 91 -0.85 1.98 -1.44
C VAL A 91 -1.12 0.71 -2.24
N PRO A 92 -1.45 -0.42 -1.60
CA PRO A 92 -1.68 -1.69 -2.31
C PRO A 92 -2.94 -1.66 -3.19
N ASP A 93 -3.86 -0.73 -2.93
CA ASP A 93 -5.14 -0.61 -3.65
C ASP A 93 -4.99 -0.20 -5.11
N LEU A 94 -3.87 0.39 -5.51
CA LEU A 94 -3.52 0.62 -6.91
C LEU A 94 -3.70 -0.65 -7.76
N LEU A 95 -3.40 -1.81 -7.19
CA LEU A 95 -3.57 -3.10 -7.85
C LEU A 95 -5.03 -3.45 -8.17
N SER A 96 -6.01 -2.75 -7.59
CA SER A 96 -7.42 -2.93 -7.91
C SER A 96 -7.76 -2.60 -9.37
N ALA A 97 -6.97 -1.72 -10.00
CA ALA A 97 -7.09 -1.33 -11.39
C ALA A 97 -6.44 -2.31 -12.38
N VAL A 98 -5.68 -3.31 -11.90
CA VAL A 98 -5.03 -4.31 -12.77
C VAL A 98 -6.05 -5.36 -13.19
N GLU A 99 -6.17 -5.57 -14.49
CA GLU A 99 -7.08 -6.53 -15.10
C GLU A 99 -6.39 -7.88 -15.37
N ASP A 100 -7.21 -8.92 -15.50
CA ASP A 100 -6.76 -10.25 -15.90
C ASP A 100 -6.10 -10.19 -17.30
N GLY A 101 -4.92 -10.79 -17.44
CA GLY A 101 -4.16 -10.76 -18.69
C GLY A 101 -3.24 -9.54 -18.87
N THR A 102 -3.25 -8.56 -17.97
CA THR A 102 -2.31 -7.43 -18.04
C THR A 102 -0.86 -7.94 -18.07
N PRO A 103 -0.02 -7.51 -19.04
CA PRO A 103 1.40 -7.88 -19.05
C PRO A 103 2.10 -7.43 -17.76
N VAL A 104 2.93 -8.30 -17.20
CA VAL A 104 3.73 -8.00 -15.99
C VAL A 104 5.19 -8.19 -16.28
N ARG A 105 6.00 -7.19 -15.93
CA ARG A 105 7.46 -7.30 -15.89
C ARG A 105 7.95 -7.09 -14.46
N LEU A 106 8.49 -8.14 -13.84
CA LEU A 106 9.14 -8.05 -12.53
C LEU A 106 10.64 -7.86 -12.70
N SER A 107 11.20 -6.84 -12.06
CA SER A 107 12.63 -6.50 -12.15
C SER A 107 13.19 -6.06 -10.80
N SER A 108 14.53 -6.01 -10.69
CA SER A 108 15.18 -5.34 -9.57
C SER A 108 14.81 -3.86 -9.56
N TYR A 109 14.60 -3.31 -8.36
CA TYR A 109 14.33 -1.89 -8.19
C TYR A 109 15.63 -1.07 -8.19
N ALA A 110 15.56 0.12 -8.78
CA ALA A 110 16.56 1.16 -8.66
C ALA A 110 15.87 2.52 -8.52
N ASP A 111 16.44 3.42 -7.71
CA ASP A 111 15.94 4.78 -7.58
C ASP A 111 16.11 5.55 -8.89
N TYR A 112 15.17 6.44 -9.16
CA TYR A 112 15.22 7.37 -10.29
C TYR A 112 14.50 8.68 -9.95
N GLY A 113 14.89 9.76 -10.63
CA GLY A 113 14.24 11.05 -10.50
C GLY A 113 14.37 11.70 -9.11
N ARG A 114 13.61 12.75 -8.94
CA ARG A 114 13.47 13.51 -7.67
C ARG A 114 12.78 12.63 -6.60
N GLU A 115 11.82 11.84 -7.00
CA GLU A 115 11.09 10.89 -6.16
C GLU A 115 12.03 9.83 -5.59
N GLY A 116 13.01 9.37 -6.38
CA GLY A 116 14.05 8.44 -5.92
C GLY A 116 14.95 9.04 -4.85
N GLU A 117 15.28 10.32 -4.94
CA GLU A 117 16.06 11.03 -3.90
C GLU A 117 15.25 11.13 -2.59
N VAL A 118 13.94 11.44 -2.69
CA VAL A 118 13.04 11.49 -1.53
C VAL A 118 12.87 10.09 -0.93
N ALA A 119 12.64 9.07 -1.76
CA ALA A 119 12.53 7.69 -1.30
C ALA A 119 13.79 7.23 -0.56
N LYS A 120 14.97 7.58 -1.09
CA LYS A 120 16.26 7.28 -0.41
C LYS A 120 16.33 7.98 0.94
N ALA A 121 16.00 9.27 1.02
CA ALA A 121 16.03 10.02 2.28
C ALA A 121 15.05 9.43 3.32
N LEU A 122 13.88 8.96 2.89
CA LEU A 122 12.92 8.28 3.77
C LEU A 122 13.47 6.92 4.27
N ARG A 123 14.18 6.17 3.42
CA ARG A 123 14.84 4.92 3.84
C ARG A 123 15.97 5.20 4.83
N ASP A 124 16.75 6.26 4.63
CA ASP A 124 17.79 6.70 5.57
C ASP A 124 17.19 7.11 6.93
N ALA A 125 15.93 7.58 6.95
CA ALA A 125 15.15 7.85 8.16
C ALA A 125 14.45 6.60 8.77
N GLY A 126 14.70 5.40 8.19
CA GLY A 126 14.22 4.11 8.70
C GLY A 126 12.82 3.70 8.23
N LEU A 127 12.28 4.34 7.19
CA LEU A 127 11.03 3.95 6.54
C LEU A 127 11.30 3.02 5.35
N LYS A 128 10.29 2.29 4.89
CA LYS A 128 10.34 1.58 3.60
C LYS A 128 9.72 2.49 2.56
N ALA A 129 10.50 2.93 1.59
CA ALA A 129 10.05 3.88 0.57
C ALA A 129 10.67 3.56 -0.79
N ALA A 130 9.93 3.83 -1.86
CA ALA A 130 10.38 3.62 -3.24
C ALA A 130 9.66 4.59 -4.18
N ALA A 131 10.37 5.13 -5.16
CA ALA A 131 9.78 5.87 -6.26
C ALA A 131 9.10 4.89 -7.23
N HIS A 132 7.97 5.27 -7.76
CA HIS A 132 7.27 4.53 -8.80
C HIS A 132 6.39 5.47 -9.63
N THR A 133 5.94 4.99 -10.79
CA THR A 133 4.99 5.72 -11.64
C THR A 133 3.68 4.94 -11.70
N TRP A 134 2.55 5.62 -11.52
CA TRP A 134 1.23 5.03 -11.66
C TRP A 134 0.33 5.95 -12.48
N GLU A 135 -0.28 5.43 -13.56
CA GLU A 135 -1.14 6.20 -14.49
C GLU A 135 -0.49 7.50 -14.99
N GLY A 136 0.84 7.49 -15.13
CA GLY A 136 1.62 8.63 -15.60
C GLY A 136 2.05 9.62 -14.52
N GLU A 137 1.65 9.42 -13.28
CA GLU A 137 2.08 10.23 -12.13
C GLU A 137 3.31 9.61 -11.46
N GLU A 138 4.30 10.46 -11.17
CA GLU A 138 5.50 10.09 -10.41
C GLU A 138 5.21 10.26 -8.92
N LEU A 139 5.38 9.18 -8.15
CA LEU A 139 5.01 9.09 -6.74
C LEU A 139 6.13 8.48 -5.90
N VAL A 140 6.08 8.70 -4.61
CA VAL A 140 6.89 7.95 -3.64
C VAL A 140 5.95 7.10 -2.78
N GLY A 141 5.92 5.81 -3.05
CA GLY A 141 5.24 4.85 -2.20
C GLY A 141 6.00 4.70 -0.88
N VAL A 142 5.28 4.71 0.23
CA VAL A 142 5.83 4.52 1.58
C VAL A 142 5.03 3.47 2.33
N LEU A 143 5.72 2.49 2.90
CA LEU A 143 5.14 1.57 3.87
C LEU A 143 5.59 1.98 5.28
N VAL A 144 4.64 2.46 6.07
CA VAL A 144 4.86 2.85 7.47
C VAL A 144 4.41 1.70 8.37
N GLU A 145 5.30 1.25 9.25
CA GLU A 145 5.02 0.14 10.17
C GLU A 145 5.25 0.57 11.62
N GLY A 146 4.44 0.06 12.53
CA GLY A 146 4.59 0.30 13.97
C GLY A 146 3.47 -0.32 14.80
N ALA A 147 3.78 -0.73 16.02
CA ALA A 147 2.81 -1.27 17.00
C ALA A 147 1.91 -2.41 16.45
N GLY A 148 2.44 -3.26 15.56
CA GLY A 148 1.69 -4.36 14.95
C GLY A 148 0.71 -3.94 13.86
N SER A 149 0.81 -2.70 13.38
CA SER A 149 0.00 -2.18 12.27
C SER A 149 0.90 -1.68 11.14
N ARG A 150 0.34 -1.59 9.94
CA ARG A 150 1.02 -1.03 8.77
C ARG A 150 0.08 -0.16 7.95
N LEU A 151 0.65 0.80 7.24
CA LEU A 151 -0.05 1.77 6.44
C LEU A 151 0.73 2.04 5.15
N GLY A 152 0.06 1.85 4.00
CA GLY A 152 0.53 2.34 2.72
C GLY A 152 0.17 3.81 2.54
N VAL A 153 1.12 4.59 2.08
CA VAL A 153 0.96 6.03 1.79
C VAL A 153 1.61 6.32 0.45
N GLU A 154 0.92 7.10 -0.39
CA GLU A 154 1.52 7.75 -1.55
C GLU A 154 1.91 9.18 -1.20
N VAL A 155 3.07 9.59 -1.65
CA VAL A 155 3.61 10.94 -1.47
C VAL A 155 3.86 11.54 -2.84
N THR A 156 3.16 12.63 -3.14
CA THR A 156 3.42 13.49 -4.31
C THR A 156 4.46 14.54 -3.93
N VAL A 157 5.49 14.67 -4.77
CA VAL A 157 6.59 15.61 -4.54
C VAL A 157 6.29 16.92 -5.27
N GLU A 158 5.91 17.94 -4.50
CA GLU A 158 5.56 19.26 -4.99
C GLU A 158 6.75 20.24 -4.87
N ASP A 159 6.68 21.38 -5.57
CA ASP A 159 7.75 22.41 -5.48
C ASP A 159 7.88 23.02 -4.09
N ASN A 160 6.79 23.09 -3.33
CA ASN A 160 6.70 23.71 -2.01
C ASN A 160 6.55 22.70 -0.86
N GLY A 161 6.68 21.39 -1.13
CA GLY A 161 6.57 20.37 -0.11
C GLY A 161 6.10 19.02 -0.62
N PHE A 162 5.38 18.29 0.23
CA PHE A 162 4.95 16.93 -0.02
C PHE A 162 3.47 16.80 0.32
N TYR A 163 2.67 16.32 -0.63
CA TYR A 163 1.30 15.91 -0.36
C TYR A 163 1.28 14.40 -0.06
N LEU A 164 0.58 14.02 0.99
CA LEU A 164 0.48 12.64 1.47
C LEU A 164 -0.97 12.18 1.38
N GLN A 165 -1.17 10.97 0.87
CA GLN A 165 -2.46 10.29 0.87
C GLN A 165 -2.30 8.84 1.33
N SER A 166 -3.11 8.44 2.31
CA SER A 166 -3.10 7.06 2.81
C SER A 166 -3.85 6.10 1.90
N GLN A 167 -3.61 4.81 2.07
CA GLN A 167 -4.53 3.80 1.57
C GLN A 167 -5.97 4.03 2.09
N PRO A 168 -7.00 3.62 1.32
CA PRO A 168 -8.40 3.77 1.71
C PRO A 168 -8.75 3.11 3.05
N LEU A 169 -9.57 3.80 3.83
CA LEU A 169 -10.16 3.30 5.07
C LEU A 169 -11.51 2.59 4.83
N ALA A 170 -12.40 3.25 4.11
CA ALA A 170 -13.74 2.77 3.81
C ALA A 170 -14.36 3.58 2.66
N PHE A 171 -15.40 3.06 2.03
CA PHE A 171 -16.19 3.82 1.06
C PHE A 171 -17.12 4.82 1.77
N PHE A 172 -17.17 6.06 1.29
CA PHE A 172 -18.04 7.10 1.79
C PHE A 172 -19.41 7.01 1.09
N ASP A 173 -20.37 6.36 1.74
CA ASP A 173 -21.71 6.14 1.18
C ASP A 173 -22.68 7.35 1.29
N GLY A 174 -22.24 8.44 1.93
CA GLY A 174 -23.07 9.64 2.17
C GLY A 174 -24.23 9.44 3.13
N ALA A 175 -24.41 8.26 3.72
CA ALA A 175 -25.47 8.00 4.69
C ALA A 175 -25.29 8.85 5.96
N LEU A 176 -26.40 9.23 6.62
CA LEU A 176 -26.36 10.09 7.81
C LEU A 176 -25.41 9.59 8.91
N PRO A 177 -25.35 8.28 9.21
CA PRO A 177 -24.39 7.77 10.20
C PRO A 177 -22.94 7.96 9.79
N THR A 178 -22.62 7.66 8.51
CA THR A 178 -21.27 7.81 7.96
C THR A 178 -20.86 9.27 7.93
N LEU A 179 -21.75 10.16 7.49
CA LEU A 179 -21.54 11.60 7.51
C LEU A 179 -21.31 12.15 8.92
N ALA A 180 -22.09 11.69 9.92
CA ALA A 180 -21.91 12.11 11.31
C ALA A 180 -20.56 11.64 11.88
N ALA A 181 -20.16 10.40 11.64
CA ALA A 181 -18.88 9.86 12.04
C ALA A 181 -17.73 10.63 11.37
N PHE A 182 -17.81 10.84 10.04
CA PHE A 182 -16.83 11.60 9.27
C PHE A 182 -16.62 13.00 9.83
N LYS A 183 -17.72 13.78 10.03
CA LYS A 183 -17.65 15.15 10.58
C LYS A 183 -17.05 15.20 11.98
N THR A 184 -17.34 14.21 12.81
CA THR A 184 -16.81 14.13 14.17
C THR A 184 -15.31 13.89 14.12
N LEU A 185 -14.86 12.86 13.40
CA LEU A 185 -13.47 12.51 13.24
C LEU A 185 -12.66 13.63 12.55
N ALA A 186 -13.19 14.23 11.49
CA ALA A 186 -12.51 15.32 10.78
C ALA A 186 -12.26 16.53 11.70
N ARG A 187 -13.20 16.82 12.63
CA ARG A 187 -13.03 17.89 13.64
C ARG A 187 -11.98 17.53 14.68
N GLU A 188 -11.96 16.28 15.15
CA GLU A 188 -10.99 15.80 16.12
C GLU A 188 -9.58 15.77 15.56
N LEU A 189 -9.43 15.41 14.30
CA LEU A 189 -8.13 15.30 13.63
C LEU A 189 -7.54 16.66 13.21
N GLY A 190 -8.39 17.67 12.95
CA GLY A 190 -7.96 18.99 12.43
C GLY A 190 -6.73 19.59 13.14
N PRO A 191 -6.63 19.58 14.48
CA PRO A 191 -5.47 20.11 15.19
C PRO A 191 -4.17 19.33 14.98
N THR A 192 -4.22 18.11 14.47
CA THR A 192 -3.05 17.24 14.27
C THR A 192 -2.27 17.54 12.99
N GLY A 193 -2.86 18.25 12.03
CA GLY A 193 -2.35 18.42 10.67
C GLY A 193 -2.63 17.26 9.73
N ILE A 194 -3.21 16.16 10.25
CA ILE A 194 -3.71 15.04 9.44
C ILE A 194 -5.20 15.29 9.21
N ARG A 195 -5.64 15.22 7.96
CA ARG A 195 -7.03 15.46 7.56
C ARG A 195 -7.71 14.14 7.21
N LEU A 196 -8.96 14.02 7.54
CA LEU A 196 -9.85 13.02 6.99
C LEU A 196 -10.45 13.61 5.71
N ASP A 197 -10.30 12.91 4.60
CA ASP A 197 -10.69 13.36 3.28
C ASP A 197 -11.46 12.27 2.53
N VAL A 198 -12.03 12.61 1.39
CA VAL A 198 -12.66 11.66 0.46
C VAL A 198 -11.95 11.83 -0.88
N ASP A 199 -11.39 10.75 -1.41
CA ASP A 199 -10.73 10.76 -2.70
C ASP A 199 -11.71 10.80 -3.89
N ASP A 200 -11.18 10.90 -5.11
CA ASP A 200 -11.98 11.00 -6.33
C ASP A 200 -12.80 9.74 -6.61
N GLU A 201 -12.42 8.60 -6.04
CA GLU A 201 -13.14 7.33 -6.15
C GLU A 201 -14.23 7.16 -5.07
N GLY A 202 -14.30 8.10 -4.12
CA GLY A 202 -15.28 8.13 -3.03
C GLY A 202 -14.85 7.36 -1.79
N TYR A 203 -13.58 7.06 -1.63
CA TYR A 203 -13.07 6.42 -0.41
C TYR A 203 -12.60 7.46 0.62
N ILE A 204 -12.83 7.14 1.88
CA ILE A 204 -12.29 7.89 3.01
C ILE A 204 -10.81 7.57 3.14
N VAL A 205 -9.98 8.61 3.10
CA VAL A 205 -8.52 8.55 3.20
C VAL A 205 -8.02 9.53 4.27
N LEU A 206 -6.78 9.37 4.68
CA LEU A 206 -6.07 10.40 5.43
C LEU A 206 -5.17 11.18 4.48
N THR A 207 -5.17 12.51 4.59
CA THR A 207 -4.28 13.37 3.83
C THR A 207 -3.48 14.30 4.74
N ALA A 208 -2.31 14.75 4.28
CA ALA A 208 -1.50 15.75 4.94
C ALA A 208 -0.66 16.53 3.93
N PHE A 209 -0.16 17.68 4.34
CA PHE A 209 0.87 18.41 3.60
C PHE A 209 2.06 18.69 4.51
N SER A 210 3.24 18.33 4.06
CA SER A 210 4.50 18.51 4.79
C SER A 210 5.42 19.46 4.00
N PRO A 211 5.83 20.61 4.55
CA PRO A 211 6.66 21.59 3.82
C PRO A 211 8.13 21.20 3.66
N GLY A 212 8.58 20.17 4.38
CA GLY A 212 9.96 19.70 4.34
C GLY A 212 10.11 18.24 4.72
N LEU A 213 11.31 17.68 4.51
CA LEU A 213 11.59 16.27 4.72
C LEU A 213 11.44 15.84 6.20
N SER A 214 11.82 16.69 7.14
CA SER A 214 11.69 16.41 8.58
C SER A 214 10.22 16.31 9.00
N GLU A 215 9.39 17.20 8.47
CA GLU A 215 7.95 17.21 8.66
C GLU A 215 7.32 15.99 7.99
N LEU A 216 7.75 15.65 6.78
CA LEU A 216 7.28 14.46 6.05
C LEU A 216 7.48 13.19 6.89
N VAL A 217 8.69 12.94 7.41
CA VAL A 217 8.98 11.76 8.25
C VAL A 217 8.11 11.74 9.51
N ARG A 218 7.93 12.90 10.17
CA ARG A 218 7.07 13.02 11.34
C ARG A 218 5.62 12.74 11.02
N ASP A 219 5.12 13.31 9.92
CA ASP A 219 3.70 13.24 9.54
C ASP A 219 3.33 11.84 9.01
N LEU A 220 4.23 11.15 8.32
CA LEU A 220 4.08 9.75 7.96
C LEU A 220 3.88 8.85 9.20
N ARG A 221 4.72 9.02 10.23
CA ARG A 221 4.59 8.26 11.49
C ARG A 221 3.30 8.61 12.24
N ARG A 222 2.92 9.89 12.24
CA ARG A 222 1.65 10.35 12.84
C ARG A 222 0.46 9.79 12.07
N MET A 223 0.54 9.74 10.73
CA MET A 223 -0.53 9.20 9.89
C MET A 223 -0.84 7.74 10.23
N LEU A 224 0.17 6.89 10.51
CA LEU A 224 -0.06 5.52 10.97
C LEU A 224 -0.88 5.47 12.28
N SER A 225 -0.49 6.25 13.28
CA SER A 225 -1.22 6.27 14.57
C SER A 225 -2.64 6.80 14.41
N THR A 226 -2.83 7.79 13.56
CA THR A 226 -4.14 8.36 13.20
C THR A 226 -4.99 7.34 12.45
N TYR A 227 -4.41 6.63 11.48
CA TYR A 227 -5.10 5.58 10.72
C TYR A 227 -5.64 4.48 11.65
N VAL A 228 -4.81 3.97 12.55
CA VAL A 228 -5.21 2.96 13.54
C VAL A 228 -6.32 3.48 14.47
N TYR A 229 -6.24 4.74 14.89
CA TYR A 229 -7.27 5.37 15.70
C TYR A 229 -8.61 5.46 14.97
N VAL A 230 -8.60 5.95 13.72
CA VAL A 230 -9.82 6.08 12.90
C VAL A 230 -10.42 4.71 12.60
N GLU A 231 -9.59 3.75 12.16
CA GLU A 231 -10.03 2.38 11.88
C GLU A 231 -10.72 1.72 13.07
N ARG A 232 -10.12 1.81 14.26
CA ARG A 232 -10.70 1.28 15.51
C ARG A 232 -12.00 1.97 15.89
N THR A 233 -12.06 3.29 15.72
CA THR A 233 -13.25 4.08 16.05
C THR A 233 -14.41 3.75 15.11
N VAL A 234 -14.15 3.66 13.79
CA VAL A 234 -15.13 3.25 12.79
C VAL A 234 -15.60 1.83 13.06
N THR A 235 -14.69 0.89 13.31
CA THR A 235 -15.04 -0.50 13.61
C THR A 235 -15.90 -0.61 14.85
N ALA A 236 -15.56 0.11 15.93
CA ALA A 236 -16.35 0.13 17.17
C ALA A 236 -17.75 0.72 16.94
N PHE A 237 -17.84 1.79 16.14
CA PHE A 237 -19.12 2.44 15.82
C PHE A 237 -20.09 1.50 15.08
N PHE A 238 -19.57 0.69 14.14
CA PHE A 238 -20.39 -0.29 13.42
C PHE A 238 -20.64 -1.57 14.21
N ALA A 239 -19.73 -1.99 15.09
CA ALA A 239 -19.89 -3.18 15.94
C ALA A 239 -21.07 -3.05 16.93
N VAL A 240 -21.31 -1.84 17.46
CA VAL A 240 -22.42 -1.56 18.39
C VAL A 240 -23.81 -1.67 17.71
N ARG A 241 -23.87 -1.70 16.40
CA ARG A 241 -25.11 -1.76 15.62
C ARG A 241 -25.52 -3.15 15.13
N ARG A 242 -24.85 -4.24 15.55
CA ARG A 242 -25.40 -5.57 15.28
C ARG A 242 -26.62 -5.78 16.19
N PRO A 243 -27.85 -5.85 15.65
CA PRO A 243 -28.98 -6.33 16.43
C PRO A 243 -28.67 -7.77 16.86
N ALA A 244 -29.00 -8.07 18.11
CA ALA A 244 -28.91 -9.43 18.68
C ALA A 244 -29.83 -10.40 17.94
#